data_dd5270771274616868e9f5b9781735ac
#
_entry.id   dd5270771274616868e9f5b9781735ac
#
_cell.length_a   1.000
_cell.length_b   1.000
_cell.length_c   1.000
_cell.angle_alpha   90.00
_cell.angle_beta   90.00
_cell.angle_gamma   90.00
#
_symmetry.space_group_name_H-M   'P 1'
#
loop_
_entity.id
_entity.type
_entity.pdbx_description
1 polymer ?
#
loop_
_entity_poly.entity_id
_entity_poly.type
_entity_poly.pdbx_seq_one_letter_code
_entity_poly.pdbx_strand_id
1 'polypeptide(L)'
;MFRRHPSRRALGRIRRRLHAPQELILANQMMESGNYQGAAEQFEAVARAAESRGGRHAPQLYLQAGFACILAGQNEAGLAHLQKGLSLLTRRSEWRRFYNASQRMIAELNQRGLKDEANQISEILNSTLPGNFSVPSIPAPARKPILPTHCPSCGAALRPDEVEWLDDLTAECAYCGSPVREEN
;
A
#
# COMPACT_ATOMS: atom_id res chain seq x y z
N MET A 1 2.23 45.50 -36.44
CA MET A 1 1.47 45.16 -35.23
C MET A 1 1.01 43.71 -35.34
N PHE A 2 1.78 42.75 -34.80
CA PHE A 2 1.39 41.33 -34.79
C PHE A 2 0.91 40.96 -33.41
N ARG A 3 -0.37 40.71 -33.25
CA ARG A 3 -0.99 40.19 -32.02
C ARG A 3 -0.70 38.67 -31.98
N ARG A 4 0.18 38.23 -31.04
CA ARG A 4 0.41 36.82 -30.75
C ARG A 4 -0.78 36.33 -29.93
N HIS A 5 -1.58 35.40 -30.50
CA HIS A 5 -2.58 34.65 -29.76
C HIS A 5 -1.88 33.67 -28.80
N PRO A 6 -2.24 33.64 -27.51
CA PRO A 6 -1.73 32.62 -26.60
C PRO A 6 -2.33 31.25 -26.98
N SER A 7 -1.45 30.28 -27.16
CA SER A 7 -1.80 28.92 -27.54
C SER A 7 -2.70 28.25 -26.47
N ARG A 8 -3.84 27.76 -26.91
CA ARG A 8 -4.86 27.03 -26.12
C ARG A 8 -4.41 25.66 -25.57
N ARG A 9 -3.10 25.37 -25.47
CA ARG A 9 -2.55 24.08 -25.01
C ARG A 9 -2.24 24.00 -23.51
N ALA A 10 -2.52 25.03 -22.72
CA ALA A 10 -2.18 25.06 -21.28
C ALA A 10 -3.31 24.70 -20.34
N LEU A 11 -4.53 24.36 -20.81
CA LEU A 11 -5.71 24.11 -19.97
C LEU A 11 -6.12 22.63 -19.87
N GLY A 12 -5.24 21.68 -20.14
CA GLY A 12 -5.58 20.26 -20.24
C GLY A 12 -5.11 19.35 -19.12
N ARG A 13 -4.44 19.83 -18.09
CA ARG A 13 -4.13 19.03 -16.89
C ARG A 13 -4.99 19.46 -15.72
N ILE A 14 -6.30 19.30 -15.86
CA ILE A 14 -7.14 19.10 -14.69
C ILE A 14 -6.60 17.82 -14.06
N ARG A 15 -5.86 17.94 -12.94
CA ARG A 15 -5.56 16.83 -12.05
C ARG A 15 -6.92 16.20 -11.73
N ARG A 16 -7.25 15.09 -12.41
CA ARG A 16 -8.28 14.20 -11.90
C ARG A 16 -7.83 13.92 -10.48
N ARG A 17 -8.52 14.45 -9.50
CA ARG A 17 -8.47 13.95 -8.13
C ARG A 17 -8.83 12.48 -8.30
N LEU A 18 -7.85 11.62 -8.18
CA LEU A 18 -8.05 10.18 -8.14
C LEU A 18 -8.79 9.94 -6.84
N HIS A 19 -10.11 10.05 -6.86
CA HIS A 19 -10.91 9.49 -5.79
C HIS A 19 -10.60 7.99 -5.78
N ALA A 20 -10.32 7.47 -4.59
CA ALA A 20 -10.17 6.03 -4.43
C ALA A 20 -11.43 5.35 -4.98
N PRO A 21 -11.30 4.18 -5.62
CA PRO A 21 -12.44 3.38 -6.01
C PRO A 21 -13.39 3.17 -4.83
N GLN A 22 -14.69 3.22 -5.06
CA GLN A 22 -15.68 3.02 -3.99
C GLN A 22 -15.50 1.65 -3.31
N GLU A 23 -15.11 0.66 -4.08
CA GLU A 23 -14.79 -0.69 -3.61
C GLU A 23 -13.65 -0.68 -2.58
N LEU A 24 -12.65 0.18 -2.74
CA LEU A 24 -11.56 0.31 -1.78
C LEU A 24 -12.02 0.95 -0.47
N ILE A 25 -12.89 1.95 -0.54
CA ILE A 25 -13.50 2.57 0.64
C ILE A 25 -14.34 1.53 1.39
N LEU A 26 -15.15 0.77 0.66
CA LEU A 26 -15.98 -0.29 1.22
C LEU A 26 -15.13 -1.39 1.88
N ALA A 27 -14.04 -1.82 1.23
CA ALA A 27 -13.12 -2.80 1.79
C ALA A 27 -12.53 -2.35 3.13
N ASN A 28 -12.11 -1.08 3.24
CA ASN A 28 -11.60 -0.55 4.51
C ASN A 28 -12.68 -0.49 5.59
N GLN A 29 -13.91 -0.09 5.27
CA GLN A 29 -15.05 -0.12 6.20
C GLN A 29 -15.37 -1.55 6.67
N MET A 30 -15.27 -2.53 5.77
CA MET A 30 -15.45 -3.95 6.11
C MET A 30 -14.34 -4.45 7.06
N MET A 31 -13.08 -4.01 6.87
CA MET A 31 -11.99 -4.30 7.81
C MET A 31 -12.28 -3.76 9.21
N GLU A 32 -12.73 -2.51 9.31
CA GLU A 32 -13.05 -1.86 10.57
C GLU A 32 -14.24 -2.52 11.28
N SER A 33 -15.24 -2.99 10.53
CA SER A 33 -16.41 -3.69 11.07
C SER A 33 -16.19 -5.17 11.38
N GLY A 34 -14.99 -5.71 11.10
CA GLY A 34 -14.66 -7.13 11.30
C GLY A 34 -15.20 -8.07 10.22
N ASN A 35 -15.78 -7.54 9.13
CA ASN A 35 -16.17 -8.35 7.97
C ASN A 35 -14.95 -8.64 7.08
N TYR A 36 -14.02 -9.43 7.59
CA TYR A 36 -12.74 -9.69 6.95
C TYR A 36 -12.87 -10.45 5.63
N GLN A 37 -13.83 -11.38 5.53
CA GLN A 37 -14.06 -12.10 4.27
C GLN A 37 -14.53 -11.15 3.16
N GLY A 38 -15.53 -10.32 3.43
CA GLY A 38 -15.99 -9.31 2.48
C GLY A 38 -14.90 -8.33 2.10
N ALA A 39 -14.07 -7.91 3.07
CA ALA A 39 -12.93 -7.03 2.80
C ALA A 39 -11.91 -7.69 1.87
N ALA A 40 -11.59 -8.97 2.07
CA ALA A 40 -10.66 -9.72 1.23
C ALA A 40 -11.13 -9.75 -0.24
N GLU A 41 -12.39 -10.07 -0.47
CA GLU A 41 -13.00 -10.11 -1.81
C GLU A 41 -12.92 -8.74 -2.51
N GLN A 42 -13.21 -7.65 -1.79
CA GLN A 42 -13.15 -6.30 -2.33
C GLN A 42 -11.72 -5.87 -2.64
N PHE A 43 -10.77 -6.11 -1.71
CA PHE A 43 -9.35 -5.80 -1.95
C PHE A 43 -8.81 -6.59 -3.13
N GLU A 44 -9.14 -7.88 -3.27
CA GLU A 44 -8.71 -8.70 -4.39
C GLU A 44 -9.26 -8.17 -5.71
N ALA A 45 -10.54 -7.83 -5.79
CA ALA A 45 -11.16 -7.27 -6.99
C ALA A 45 -10.46 -5.99 -7.44
N VAL A 46 -10.20 -5.07 -6.49
CA VAL A 46 -9.49 -3.82 -6.78
C VAL A 46 -8.03 -4.09 -7.15
N ALA A 47 -7.37 -5.06 -6.50
CA ALA A 47 -5.98 -5.44 -6.80
C ALA A 47 -5.84 -5.97 -8.24
N ARG A 48 -6.72 -6.88 -8.65
CA ARG A 48 -6.76 -7.42 -10.02
C ARG A 48 -7.02 -6.33 -11.06
N ALA A 49 -7.97 -5.44 -10.79
CA ALA A 49 -8.25 -4.31 -11.67
C ALA A 49 -7.09 -3.31 -11.74
N ALA A 50 -6.35 -3.11 -10.66
CA ALA A 50 -5.14 -2.29 -10.65
C ALA A 50 -4.00 -2.99 -11.41
N GLU A 51 -3.78 -4.28 -11.19
CA GLU A 51 -2.72 -5.07 -11.86
C GLU A 51 -2.91 -5.06 -13.38
N SER A 52 -4.13 -5.30 -13.88
CA SER A 52 -4.42 -5.32 -15.32
C SER A 52 -4.12 -4.00 -16.04
N ARG A 53 -4.14 -2.89 -15.30
CA ARG A 53 -3.79 -1.55 -15.81
C ARG A 53 -2.35 -1.13 -15.51
N GLY A 54 -1.53 -2.03 -14.97
CA GLY A 54 -0.17 -1.72 -14.54
C GLY A 54 -0.10 -0.77 -13.34
N GLY A 55 -1.20 -0.66 -12.57
CA GLY A 55 -1.33 0.28 -11.45
C GLY A 55 -0.29 0.03 -10.36
N ARG A 56 0.35 1.10 -9.89
CA ARG A 56 1.45 1.03 -8.90
C ARG A 56 1.02 0.50 -7.54
N HIS A 57 -0.27 0.59 -7.19
CA HIS A 57 -0.82 0.16 -5.92
C HIS A 57 -1.30 -1.29 -5.90
N ALA A 58 -1.27 -2.00 -7.03
CA ALA A 58 -1.66 -3.41 -7.10
C ALA A 58 -0.96 -4.30 -6.07
N PRO A 59 0.38 -4.19 -5.85
CA PRO A 59 1.05 -4.97 -4.82
C PRO A 59 0.44 -4.78 -3.44
N GLN A 60 0.26 -3.53 -3.01
CA GLN A 60 -0.28 -3.21 -1.68
C GLN A 60 -1.70 -3.74 -1.49
N LEU A 61 -2.53 -3.67 -2.53
CA LEU A 61 -3.91 -4.18 -2.47
C LEU A 61 -3.95 -5.71 -2.32
N TYR A 62 -3.03 -6.44 -2.97
CA TYR A 62 -2.88 -7.88 -2.73
C TYR A 62 -2.43 -8.18 -1.31
N LEU A 63 -1.52 -7.38 -0.74
CA LEU A 63 -1.13 -7.55 0.65
C LEU A 63 -2.31 -7.34 1.61
N GLN A 64 -3.16 -6.36 1.36
CA GLN A 64 -4.38 -6.12 2.15
C GLN A 64 -5.39 -7.28 2.00
N ALA A 65 -5.59 -7.79 0.77
CA ALA A 65 -6.42 -8.97 0.55
C ALA A 65 -5.90 -10.17 1.35
N GLY A 66 -4.59 -10.39 1.34
CA GLY A 66 -3.94 -11.46 2.09
C GLY A 66 -4.16 -11.34 3.60
N PHE A 67 -3.98 -10.16 4.16
CA PHE A 67 -4.25 -9.93 5.59
C PHE A 67 -5.73 -10.14 5.93
N ALA A 68 -6.63 -9.64 5.11
CA ALA A 68 -8.06 -9.83 5.33
C ALA A 68 -8.44 -11.33 5.30
N CYS A 69 -7.89 -12.12 4.36
CA CYS A 69 -8.07 -13.57 4.33
C CYS A 69 -7.58 -14.24 5.61
N ILE A 70 -6.38 -13.90 6.10
CA ILE A 70 -5.83 -14.45 7.34
C ILE A 70 -6.73 -14.12 8.53
N LEU A 71 -7.22 -12.88 8.62
CA LEU A 71 -8.15 -12.48 9.66
C LEU A 71 -9.49 -13.22 9.59
N ALA A 72 -9.91 -13.64 8.38
CA ALA A 72 -11.08 -14.49 8.15
C ALA A 72 -10.81 -15.98 8.43
N GLY A 73 -9.60 -16.37 8.84
CA GLY A 73 -9.20 -17.76 9.06
C GLY A 73 -8.85 -18.53 7.78
N GLN A 74 -8.72 -17.83 6.64
CA GLN A 74 -8.39 -18.40 5.34
C GLN A 74 -6.88 -18.30 5.06
N ASN A 75 -6.06 -18.97 5.88
CA ASN A 75 -4.61 -18.79 5.89
C ASN A 75 -3.95 -19.09 4.55
N GLU A 76 -4.34 -20.18 3.90
CA GLU A 76 -3.76 -20.58 2.60
C GLU A 76 -4.02 -19.53 1.51
N ALA A 77 -5.27 -19.09 1.37
CA ALA A 77 -5.63 -18.02 0.43
C ALA A 77 -4.92 -16.71 0.78
N GLY A 78 -4.84 -16.40 2.07
CA GLY A 78 -4.12 -15.23 2.58
C GLY A 78 -2.65 -15.24 2.18
N LEU A 79 -1.94 -16.35 2.40
CA LEU A 79 -0.56 -16.51 1.98
C LEU A 79 -0.38 -16.35 0.47
N ALA A 80 -1.26 -16.95 -0.34
CA ALA A 80 -1.19 -16.81 -1.79
C ALA A 80 -1.28 -15.33 -2.24
N HIS A 81 -2.18 -14.55 -1.62
CA HIS A 81 -2.27 -13.12 -1.89
C HIS A 81 -1.04 -12.34 -1.42
N LEU A 82 -0.50 -12.65 -0.23
CA LEU A 82 0.73 -12.02 0.27
C LEU A 82 1.91 -12.28 -0.68
N GLN A 83 2.11 -13.54 -1.09
CA GLN A 83 3.15 -13.92 -2.06
C GLN A 83 2.97 -13.21 -3.40
N LYS A 84 1.73 -13.09 -3.88
CA LYS A 84 1.41 -12.34 -5.12
C LYS A 84 1.82 -10.87 -4.99
N GLY A 85 1.43 -10.21 -3.91
CA GLY A 85 1.80 -8.81 -3.63
C GLY A 85 3.32 -8.62 -3.60
N LEU A 86 4.04 -9.49 -2.87
CA LEU A 86 5.49 -9.47 -2.78
C LEU A 86 6.15 -9.70 -4.16
N SER A 87 5.65 -10.65 -4.96
CA SER A 87 6.19 -10.92 -6.28
C SER A 87 6.05 -9.73 -7.24
N LEU A 88 4.98 -8.95 -7.11
CA LEU A 88 4.80 -7.73 -7.90
C LEU A 88 5.80 -6.63 -7.51
N LEU A 89 6.15 -6.51 -6.23
CA LEU A 89 7.17 -5.57 -5.76
C LEU A 89 8.56 -5.96 -6.30
N THR A 90 8.92 -7.24 -6.26
CA THR A 90 10.22 -7.71 -6.78
C THR A 90 10.34 -7.53 -8.28
N ARG A 91 9.29 -7.83 -9.06
CA ARG A 91 9.27 -7.59 -10.52
C ARG A 91 9.49 -6.11 -10.90
N ARG A 92 9.13 -5.18 -10.01
CA ARG A 92 9.31 -3.74 -10.19
C ARG A 92 10.62 -3.23 -9.59
N SER A 93 11.43 -4.11 -9.00
CA SER A 93 12.64 -3.75 -8.26
C SER A 93 12.39 -2.77 -7.12
N GLU A 94 11.19 -2.80 -6.55
CA GLU A 94 10.78 -1.97 -5.40
C GLU A 94 11.29 -2.59 -4.08
N TRP A 95 12.62 -2.85 -3.98
CA TRP A 95 13.24 -3.64 -2.92
C TRP A 95 12.99 -3.11 -1.52
N ARG A 96 12.98 -1.80 -1.36
CA ARG A 96 12.67 -1.17 -0.07
C ARG A 96 11.24 -1.47 0.37
N ARG A 97 10.26 -1.33 -0.55
CA ARG A 97 8.86 -1.66 -0.27
C ARG A 97 8.68 -3.15 0.00
N PHE A 98 9.36 -4.00 -0.76
CA PHE A 98 9.37 -5.44 -0.55
C PHE A 98 9.88 -5.77 0.86
N TYR A 99 11.04 -5.24 1.27
CA TYR A 99 11.61 -5.46 2.60
C TYR A 99 10.67 -4.99 3.70
N ASN A 100 10.19 -3.74 3.65
CA ASN A 100 9.32 -3.17 4.66
C ASN A 100 7.98 -3.93 4.77
N ALA A 101 7.38 -4.33 3.63
CA ALA A 101 6.16 -5.11 3.62
C ALA A 101 6.37 -6.49 4.26
N SER A 102 7.45 -7.19 3.90
CA SER A 102 7.78 -8.51 4.47
C SER A 102 8.00 -8.44 5.98
N GLN A 103 8.76 -7.45 6.48
CA GLN A 103 9.00 -7.28 7.91
C GLN A 103 7.70 -7.04 8.70
N ARG A 104 6.81 -6.19 8.17
CA ARG A 104 5.50 -5.95 8.80
C ARG A 104 4.63 -7.20 8.82
N MET A 105 4.60 -7.97 7.73
CA MET A 105 3.86 -9.22 7.66
C MET A 105 4.37 -10.22 8.69
N ILE A 106 5.70 -10.41 8.78
CA ILE A 106 6.31 -11.30 9.74
C ILE A 106 5.93 -10.91 11.17
N ALA A 107 6.01 -9.62 11.50
CA ALA A 107 5.64 -9.12 12.82
C ALA A 107 4.17 -9.37 13.13
N GLU A 108 3.26 -9.04 12.22
CA GLU A 108 1.81 -9.20 12.39
C GLU A 108 1.40 -10.68 12.51
N LEU A 109 1.96 -11.56 11.67
CA LEU A 109 1.71 -12.99 11.72
C LEU A 109 2.20 -13.60 13.05
N ASN A 110 3.38 -13.20 13.52
CA ASN A 110 3.91 -13.64 14.82
C ASN A 110 3.03 -13.16 15.99
N GLN A 111 2.55 -11.93 15.99
CA GLN A 111 1.63 -11.42 17.01
C GLN A 111 0.32 -12.22 17.08
N ARG A 112 -0.11 -12.78 15.95
CA ARG A 112 -1.32 -13.61 15.86
C ARG A 112 -1.05 -15.10 16.13
N GLY A 113 0.20 -15.47 16.41
CA GLY A 113 0.58 -16.87 16.65
C GLY A 113 0.73 -17.72 15.39
N LEU A 114 0.65 -17.11 14.19
CA LEU A 114 0.77 -17.77 12.88
C LEU A 114 2.25 -17.87 12.50
N LYS A 115 2.99 -18.70 13.25
CA LYS A 115 4.46 -18.80 13.13
C LYS A 115 4.91 -19.44 11.83
N ASP A 116 4.17 -20.44 11.34
CA ASP A 116 4.53 -21.15 10.11
C ASP A 116 4.39 -20.23 8.89
N GLU A 117 3.34 -19.44 8.84
CA GLU A 117 3.13 -18.42 7.83
C GLU A 117 4.18 -17.30 7.91
N ALA A 118 4.55 -16.88 9.12
CA ALA A 118 5.63 -15.91 9.33
C ALA A 118 6.98 -16.43 8.82
N ASN A 119 7.30 -17.72 9.08
CA ASN A 119 8.51 -18.36 8.59
C ASN A 119 8.54 -18.42 7.06
N GLN A 120 7.43 -18.76 6.40
CA GLN A 120 7.34 -18.78 4.94
C GLN A 120 7.63 -17.40 4.33
N ILE A 121 7.08 -16.31 4.92
CA ILE A 121 7.40 -14.95 4.46
C ILE A 121 8.88 -14.61 4.74
N SER A 122 9.45 -15.07 5.85
CA SER A 122 10.87 -14.86 6.16
C SER A 122 11.78 -15.56 5.16
N GLU A 123 11.44 -16.76 4.73
CA GLU A 123 12.18 -17.50 3.70
C GLU A 123 12.12 -16.78 2.34
N ILE A 124 10.93 -16.29 1.96
CA ILE A 124 10.76 -15.49 0.74
C ILE A 124 11.62 -14.22 0.81
N LEU A 125 11.63 -13.53 1.95
CA LEU A 125 12.43 -12.32 2.15
C LEU A 125 13.92 -12.63 1.96
N ASN A 126 14.43 -13.63 2.66
CA ASN A 126 15.86 -13.97 2.67
C ASN A 126 16.35 -14.52 1.32
N SER A 127 15.51 -15.28 0.61
CA SER A 127 15.88 -15.88 -0.69
C SER A 127 15.75 -14.88 -1.86
N THR A 128 15.00 -13.82 -1.71
CA THR A 128 14.66 -12.91 -2.81
C THR A 128 15.47 -11.61 -2.80
N LEU A 129 15.93 -11.16 -1.63
CA LEU A 129 16.71 -9.92 -1.54
C LEU A 129 18.04 -10.03 -2.29
N PRO A 130 18.40 -9.03 -3.11
CA PRO A 130 19.73 -8.98 -3.72
C PRO A 130 20.82 -8.93 -2.65
N GLY A 131 21.93 -9.64 -2.86
CA GLY A 131 23.03 -9.71 -1.89
C GLY A 131 23.70 -8.34 -1.58
N ASN A 132 23.50 -7.36 -2.42
CA ASN A 132 23.96 -5.97 -2.24
C ASN A 132 22.89 -5.05 -1.66
N PHE A 133 21.73 -5.58 -1.25
CA PHE A 133 20.68 -4.76 -0.64
C PHE A 133 21.11 -4.34 0.77
N SER A 134 21.21 -3.04 0.98
CA SER A 134 21.37 -2.44 2.30
C SER A 134 20.06 -1.76 2.70
N VAL A 135 19.61 -1.99 3.93
CA VAL A 135 18.44 -1.29 4.47
C VAL A 135 18.76 0.20 4.51
N PRO A 136 18.04 1.06 3.76
CA PRO A 136 18.32 2.48 3.81
C PRO A 136 18.04 3.00 5.22
N SER A 137 19.05 3.54 5.88
CA SER A 137 18.84 4.35 7.07
C SER A 137 18.20 5.66 6.65
N ILE A 138 16.91 5.81 6.89
CA ILE A 138 16.26 7.11 6.72
C ILE A 138 16.67 7.93 7.94
N PRO A 139 17.27 9.12 7.74
CA PRO A 139 17.40 10.05 8.85
C PRO A 139 16.00 10.27 9.42
N ALA A 140 15.84 10.03 10.72
CA ALA A 140 14.56 10.32 11.35
C ALA A 140 14.27 11.81 11.11
N PRO A 141 13.07 12.19 10.63
CA PRO A 141 12.72 13.58 10.46
C PRO A 141 12.93 14.29 11.82
N ALA A 142 13.49 15.46 11.81
CA ALA A 142 13.77 16.25 13.02
C ALA A 142 12.51 16.50 13.85
N ARG A 143 11.33 16.42 13.22
CA ARG A 143 10.00 16.41 13.81
C ARG A 143 9.18 15.33 13.12
N LYS A 144 8.45 14.51 13.89
CA LYS A 144 7.49 13.56 13.33
C LYS A 144 6.18 14.32 13.07
N PRO A 145 5.80 14.53 11.80
CA PRO A 145 4.51 15.13 11.48
C PRO A 145 3.36 14.24 11.98
N ILE A 146 2.29 14.84 12.45
CA ILE A 146 1.10 14.14 12.91
C ILE A 146 0.19 13.95 11.70
N LEU A 147 0.08 12.71 11.23
CA LEU A 147 -0.86 12.37 10.16
C LEU A 147 -2.24 12.07 10.73
N PRO A 148 -3.33 12.30 9.94
CA PRO A 148 -4.64 11.79 10.30
C PRO A 148 -4.59 10.26 10.46
N THR A 149 -5.41 9.73 11.35
CA THR A 149 -5.49 8.28 11.60
C THR A 149 -5.94 7.49 10.37
N HIS A 150 -6.70 8.14 9.50
CA HIS A 150 -7.23 7.54 8.27
C HIS A 150 -7.03 8.46 7.07
N CYS A 151 -6.82 7.85 5.91
CA CYS A 151 -6.70 8.58 4.65
C CYS A 151 -8.05 9.24 4.29
N PRO A 152 -8.11 10.57 4.12
CA PRO A 152 -9.36 11.25 3.80
C PRO A 152 -9.92 10.89 2.42
N SER A 153 -9.12 10.24 1.57
CA SER A 153 -9.54 9.85 0.21
C SER A 153 -10.09 8.44 0.14
N CYS A 154 -9.56 7.47 0.91
CA CYS A 154 -9.97 6.07 0.81
C CYS A 154 -10.36 5.41 2.14
N GLY A 155 -10.26 6.13 3.27
CA GLY A 155 -10.58 5.59 4.58
C GLY A 155 -9.56 4.62 5.17
N ALA A 156 -8.50 4.27 4.45
CA ALA A 156 -7.48 3.34 4.96
C ALA A 156 -6.74 3.93 6.15
N ALA A 157 -6.47 3.10 7.18
CA ALA A 157 -5.66 3.50 8.32
C ALA A 157 -4.26 3.93 7.86
N LEU A 158 -3.78 5.04 8.41
CA LEU A 158 -2.46 5.60 8.11
C LEU A 158 -1.54 5.43 9.31
N ARG A 159 -0.36 4.89 9.04
CA ARG A 159 0.71 4.79 10.03
C ARG A 159 1.92 5.55 9.51
N PRO A 160 2.52 6.45 10.30
CA PRO A 160 3.64 7.29 9.86
C PRO A 160 4.87 6.50 9.39
N ASP A 161 5.03 5.27 9.86
CA ASP A 161 6.09 4.32 9.48
C ASP A 161 5.79 3.54 8.20
N GLU A 162 4.54 3.58 7.71
CA GLU A 162 4.07 2.85 6.52
C GLU A 162 3.92 3.71 5.28
N VAL A 163 3.82 5.03 5.47
CA VAL A 163 3.64 5.98 4.38
C VAL A 163 4.98 6.33 3.72
N GLU A 164 4.93 6.73 2.45
CA GLU A 164 6.06 7.32 1.77
C GLU A 164 5.97 8.85 1.88
N TRP A 165 6.96 9.45 2.54
CA TRP A 165 7.01 10.90 2.69
C TRP A 165 7.43 11.55 1.37
N LEU A 166 6.65 12.50 0.89
CA LEU A 166 6.91 13.28 -0.31
C LEU A 166 7.72 14.54 0.01
N ASP A 167 7.45 15.11 1.18
CA ASP A 167 8.15 16.24 1.79
C ASP A 167 8.01 16.18 3.31
N ASP A 168 8.50 17.20 4.03
CA ASP A 168 8.51 17.23 5.50
C ASP A 168 7.10 17.21 6.15
N LEU A 169 6.04 17.53 5.41
CA LEU A 169 4.68 17.66 5.91
C LEU A 169 3.64 16.84 5.12
N THR A 170 4.05 16.20 4.02
CA THR A 170 3.15 15.50 3.11
C THR A 170 3.62 14.08 2.89
N ALA A 171 2.73 13.13 3.15
CA ALA A 171 2.94 11.71 2.85
C ALA A 171 2.03 11.22 1.73
N GLU A 172 2.42 10.17 1.06
CA GLU A 172 1.56 9.47 0.11
C GLU A 172 0.87 8.29 0.81
N CYS A 173 -0.45 8.21 0.68
CA CYS A 173 -1.19 7.05 1.16
C CYS A 173 -0.76 5.79 0.40
N ALA A 174 -0.28 4.78 1.12
CA ALA A 174 0.19 3.52 0.53
C ALA A 174 -0.92 2.76 -0.23
N TYR A 175 -2.19 3.03 0.07
CA TYR A 175 -3.35 2.32 -0.51
C TYR A 175 -3.84 2.96 -1.81
N CYS A 176 -4.10 4.27 -1.79
CA CYS A 176 -4.72 4.96 -2.94
C CYS A 176 -3.80 5.95 -3.65
N GLY A 177 -2.60 6.20 -3.13
CA GLY A 177 -1.64 7.14 -3.70
C GLY A 177 -2.03 8.62 -3.55
N SER A 178 -3.07 8.92 -2.76
CA SER A 178 -3.43 10.31 -2.50
C SER A 178 -2.46 10.96 -1.53
N PRO A 179 -2.09 12.25 -1.76
CA PRO A 179 -1.29 12.98 -0.79
C PRO A 179 -2.10 13.27 0.47
N VAL A 180 -1.49 13.00 1.61
CA VAL A 180 -2.04 13.28 2.94
C VAL A 180 -1.10 14.23 3.65
N ARG A 181 -1.65 15.30 4.20
CA ARG A 181 -0.89 16.32 4.94
C ARG A 181 -1.03 16.14 6.44
N GLU A 182 -0.05 16.68 7.17
CA GLU A 182 -0.11 16.81 8.62
C GLU A 182 -1.41 17.50 9.05
N GLU A 183 -2.03 16.98 10.11
CA GLU A 183 -3.13 17.67 10.80
C GLU A 183 -2.52 18.72 11.74
N ASN A 184 -3.02 19.96 11.62
CA ASN A 184 -2.67 21.09 12.51
C ASN A 184 -3.38 20.96 13.86
#